data_94a64b7ae89109ef9a143b826181dcb1
#
_entry.id   94a64b7ae89109ef9a143b826181dcb1
#
_cell.length_a   1.000
_cell.length_b   1.000
_cell.length_c   1.000
_cell.angle_alpha   90.00
_cell.angle_beta   90.00
_cell.angle_gamma   90.00
#
_symmetry.space_group_name_H-M   'P 1'
#
loop_
_entity.id
_entity.type
_entity.pdbx_description
1 polymer ?
#
loop_
_entity_poly.entity_id
_entity_poly.type
_entity_poly.pdbx_seq_one_letter_code
_entity_poly.pdbx_strand_id
1 'polypeptide(L)'
;MRKHFSIAALLLLLALPMFAATPVMPQFKWENYTTANGLPDNHIYCVLVDGNRIWVGTDNGIAVLENGKWRVITPKEGLAHRAVLGLALDPKTREIWAATLGGLSHISAGRVDSFSQLNSGLSNDVVYGVDVQGDFVWVATAAGASRLNMLTGQWSLFNERNTPMYEIWTYNVCAQPDKVYYAVWGGGVLEYDAATEKWKDYNDPDGETEMVVMKDQGLVHEITTSVSYVDKTLWVATYFGNSRYDGRNWKNYLTKDSGLPSNFTNQVKGVDANRAWFSTDKGLAYFDGINWAVYRPALNGGKPEMYVRDADGKTTPVSVDTAPAHNYILGVDFQGDDLWVATAHGLSHGIRQR
;
A
#
# COMPACT_ATOMS: atom_id res chain seq x y z
N MET A 1 -80.26 1.41 -27.69
CA MET A 1 -79.33 1.93 -26.70
C MET A 1 -78.62 0.76 -26.00
N ARG A 2 -77.39 0.45 -26.40
CA ARG A 2 -76.58 -0.58 -25.73
C ARG A 2 -75.48 0.15 -24.87
N LYS A 3 -75.56 -0.06 -23.59
CA LYS A 3 -74.54 0.50 -22.60
C LYS A 3 -73.35 -0.45 -22.60
N HIS A 4 -72.17 0.05 -22.96
CA HIS A 4 -70.91 -0.63 -22.77
C HIS A 4 -70.35 -0.32 -21.37
N PHE A 5 -70.19 -1.34 -20.52
CA PHE A 5 -69.46 -1.28 -19.31
C PHE A 5 -67.98 -1.63 -19.60
N SER A 6 -67.08 -0.67 -19.44
CA SER A 6 -65.65 -0.92 -19.45
C SER A 6 -65.19 -1.28 -18.05
N ILE A 7 -64.67 -2.49 -17.87
CA ILE A 7 -64.01 -2.93 -16.65
C ILE A 7 -62.52 -2.55 -16.78
N ALA A 8 -62.09 -1.56 -16.00
CA ALA A 8 -60.69 -1.23 -15.86
C ALA A 8 -60.06 -2.19 -14.83
N ALA A 9 -59.22 -3.12 -15.30
CA ALA A 9 -58.45 -3.98 -14.41
C ALA A 9 -57.24 -3.20 -13.84
N LEU A 10 -57.26 -2.95 -12.55
CA LEU A 10 -56.18 -2.34 -11.80
C LEU A 10 -55.11 -3.42 -11.48
N LEU A 11 -54.04 -3.44 -12.26
CA LEU A 11 -52.85 -4.27 -11.97
C LEU A 11 -52.09 -3.68 -10.79
N LEU A 12 -52.24 -4.24 -9.58
CA LEU A 12 -51.40 -3.98 -8.43
C LEU A 12 -50.06 -4.69 -8.68
N LEU A 13 -49.02 -3.92 -9.05
CA LEU A 13 -47.65 -4.38 -9.03
C LEU A 13 -47.20 -4.45 -7.54
N LEU A 14 -47.21 -5.63 -6.95
CA LEU A 14 -46.54 -5.93 -5.71
C LEU A 14 -45.00 -5.84 -5.95
N ALA A 15 -44.42 -4.73 -5.61
CA ALA A 15 -42.96 -4.61 -5.50
C ALA A 15 -42.52 -5.50 -4.34
N LEU A 16 -42.02 -6.70 -4.65
CA LEU A 16 -41.29 -7.51 -3.68
C LEU A 16 -40.02 -6.74 -3.29
N PRO A 17 -39.70 -6.61 -2.00
CA PRO A 17 -38.43 -6.04 -1.59
C PRO A 17 -37.31 -6.94 -2.14
N MET A 18 -36.55 -6.46 -3.12
CA MET A 18 -35.29 -7.05 -3.51
C MET A 18 -34.38 -6.88 -2.28
N PHE A 19 -34.22 -7.94 -1.50
CA PHE A 19 -33.13 -8.03 -0.55
C PHE A 19 -31.84 -7.97 -1.38
N ALA A 20 -31.14 -6.84 -1.34
CA ALA A 20 -29.81 -6.75 -1.90
C ALA A 20 -28.97 -7.82 -1.24
N ALA A 21 -28.45 -8.75 -2.03
CA ALA A 21 -27.53 -9.76 -1.53
C ALA A 21 -26.33 -9.05 -0.89
N THR A 22 -25.90 -9.52 0.27
CA THR A 22 -24.69 -8.98 0.92
C THR A 22 -23.54 -9.05 -0.09
N PRO A 23 -22.77 -7.96 -0.32
CA PRO A 23 -21.67 -7.98 -1.27
C PRO A 23 -20.69 -9.09 -0.95
N VAL A 24 -20.33 -9.89 -1.95
CA VAL A 24 -19.38 -10.99 -1.77
C VAL A 24 -17.97 -10.42 -1.74
N MET A 25 -17.48 -10.10 -0.56
CA MET A 25 -16.10 -9.65 -0.33
C MET A 25 -15.14 -10.85 -0.25
N PRO A 26 -13.87 -10.67 -0.62
CA PRO A 26 -12.91 -11.76 -0.55
C PRO A 26 -12.77 -12.29 0.88
N GLN A 27 -12.89 -13.60 1.06
CA GLN A 27 -12.65 -14.27 2.33
C GLN A 27 -11.36 -15.06 2.23
N PHE A 28 -10.59 -15.07 3.32
CA PHE A 28 -9.29 -15.73 3.38
C PHE A 28 -9.20 -16.70 4.55
N LYS A 29 -8.52 -17.82 4.31
CA LYS A 29 -7.90 -18.61 5.36
C LYS A 29 -6.50 -18.05 5.59
N TRP A 30 -6.19 -17.67 6.82
CA TRP A 30 -4.91 -17.05 7.17
C TRP A 30 -3.95 -18.06 7.76
N GLU A 31 -2.70 -18.02 7.29
CA GLU A 31 -1.57 -18.72 7.86
C GLU A 31 -0.55 -17.68 8.33
N ASN A 32 -0.08 -17.78 9.57
CA ASN A 32 0.77 -16.78 10.18
C ASN A 32 2.17 -17.33 10.45
N TYR A 33 3.19 -16.55 10.10
CA TYR A 33 4.60 -16.88 10.25
C TYR A 33 5.25 -15.91 11.23
N THR A 34 6.11 -16.48 12.10
CA THR A 34 6.87 -15.73 13.11
C THR A 34 8.31 -16.26 13.15
N THR A 35 9.10 -15.79 14.10
CA THR A 35 10.45 -16.34 14.34
C THR A 35 10.42 -17.84 14.67
N ALA A 36 9.32 -18.36 15.22
CA ALA A 36 9.14 -19.80 15.44
C ALA A 36 9.01 -20.60 14.14
N ASN A 37 8.66 -19.95 13.03
CA ASN A 37 8.52 -20.55 11.71
C ASN A 37 9.70 -20.25 10.77
N GLY A 38 10.74 -19.55 11.25
CA GLY A 38 11.96 -19.29 10.50
C GLY A 38 12.15 -17.84 9.99
N LEU A 39 11.29 -16.90 10.37
CA LEU A 39 11.55 -15.48 10.15
C LEU A 39 12.69 -14.98 11.05
N PRO A 40 13.52 -14.04 10.60
CA PRO A 40 14.60 -13.48 11.42
C PRO A 40 14.11 -12.52 12.50
N ASP A 41 12.92 -11.95 12.33
CA ASP A 41 12.24 -11.06 13.28
C ASP A 41 10.72 -11.14 13.11
N ASN A 42 9.98 -10.75 14.14
CA ASN A 42 8.52 -10.67 14.09
C ASN A 42 8.01 -9.31 13.60
N HIS A 43 8.82 -8.27 13.65
CA HIS A 43 8.46 -6.95 13.10
C HIS A 43 8.72 -6.94 11.59
N ILE A 44 7.66 -6.95 10.81
CA ILE A 44 7.71 -7.02 9.35
C ILE A 44 7.31 -5.67 8.77
N TYR A 45 8.25 -4.98 8.12
CA TYR A 45 7.98 -3.68 7.51
C TYR A 45 7.32 -3.79 6.14
N CYS A 46 7.79 -4.72 5.32
CA CYS A 46 7.33 -4.85 3.95
C CYS A 46 7.32 -6.30 3.48
N VAL A 47 6.50 -6.58 2.49
CA VAL A 47 6.45 -7.85 1.78
C VAL A 47 6.39 -7.58 0.28
N LEU A 48 7.04 -8.44 -0.52
CA LEU A 48 7.04 -8.40 -1.97
C LEU A 48 6.85 -9.81 -2.52
N VAL A 49 5.85 -9.96 -3.37
CA VAL A 49 5.51 -11.24 -4.02
C VAL A 49 6.17 -11.31 -5.40
N ASP A 50 7.02 -12.31 -5.60
CA ASP A 50 7.74 -12.57 -6.84
C ASP A 50 7.49 -13.99 -7.34
N GLY A 51 6.33 -14.25 -7.89
CA GLY A 51 5.90 -15.58 -8.29
C GLY A 51 5.78 -16.51 -7.09
N ASN A 52 6.64 -17.54 -7.04
CA ASN A 52 6.71 -18.49 -5.93
C ASN A 52 7.71 -18.08 -4.83
N ARG A 53 8.32 -16.92 -4.94
CA ARG A 53 9.20 -16.34 -3.93
C ARG A 53 8.50 -15.21 -3.19
N ILE A 54 8.58 -15.23 -1.86
CA ILE A 54 8.09 -14.15 -1.02
C ILE A 54 9.28 -13.52 -0.31
N TRP A 55 9.50 -12.26 -0.58
CA TRP A 55 10.54 -11.45 0.04
C TRP A 55 9.95 -10.62 1.17
N VAL A 56 10.58 -10.63 2.32
CA VAL A 56 10.06 -10.03 3.55
C VAL A 56 11.13 -9.18 4.20
N GLY A 57 10.90 -7.88 4.30
CA GLY A 57 11.77 -6.94 5.01
C GLY A 57 11.41 -6.88 6.49
N THR A 58 12.40 -7.05 7.36
CA THR A 58 12.23 -7.12 8.80
C THR A 58 13.20 -6.21 9.55
N ASP A 59 13.08 -6.13 10.87
CA ASP A 59 14.09 -5.46 11.74
C ASP A 59 15.45 -6.17 11.74
N ASN A 60 15.53 -7.41 11.24
CA ASN A 60 16.76 -8.20 11.32
C ASN A 60 17.13 -8.91 10.00
N GLY A 61 17.00 -8.17 8.89
CA GLY A 61 17.35 -8.62 7.55
C GLY A 61 16.14 -8.91 6.68
N ILE A 62 16.42 -9.53 5.54
CA ILE A 62 15.43 -9.99 4.57
C ILE A 62 15.24 -11.49 4.76
N ALA A 63 13.98 -11.93 4.93
CA ALA A 63 13.62 -13.33 4.79
C ALA A 63 13.11 -13.60 3.37
N VAL A 64 13.49 -14.72 2.78
CA VAL A 64 13.02 -15.17 1.46
C VAL A 64 12.41 -16.56 1.61
N LEU A 65 11.12 -16.66 1.37
CA LEU A 65 10.44 -17.96 1.28
C LEU A 65 10.51 -18.45 -0.17
N GLU A 66 11.11 -19.60 -0.35
CA GLU A 66 11.18 -20.28 -1.66
C GLU A 66 11.07 -21.78 -1.47
N ASN A 67 10.20 -22.44 -2.22
CA ASN A 67 9.95 -23.89 -2.12
C ASN A 67 9.66 -24.37 -0.67
N GLY A 68 8.93 -23.57 0.10
CA GLY A 68 8.55 -23.86 1.48
C GLY A 68 9.68 -23.71 2.51
N LYS A 69 10.82 -23.14 2.14
CA LYS A 69 11.97 -22.92 3.03
C LYS A 69 12.34 -21.45 3.12
N TRP A 70 12.65 -21.00 4.33
CA TRP A 70 13.15 -19.67 4.59
C TRP A 70 14.68 -19.61 4.40
N ARG A 71 15.15 -18.57 3.71
CA ARG A 71 16.54 -18.12 3.67
C ARG A 71 16.60 -16.69 4.18
N VAL A 72 17.66 -16.33 4.90
CA VAL A 72 17.84 -14.99 5.48
C VAL A 72 19.05 -14.32 4.86
N ILE A 73 18.94 -13.02 4.57
CA ILE A 73 20.02 -12.15 4.11
C ILE A 73 20.18 -11.03 5.15
N THR A 74 21.38 -10.88 5.68
CA THR A 74 21.72 -9.90 6.72
C THR A 74 22.93 -9.04 6.30
N PRO A 75 23.39 -8.10 7.13
CA PRO A 75 24.65 -7.41 6.87
C PRO A 75 25.88 -8.32 6.70
N LYS A 76 25.82 -9.57 7.20
CA LYS A 76 26.90 -10.55 6.97
C LYS A 76 27.02 -10.97 5.52
N GLU A 77 25.90 -10.98 4.80
CA GLU A 77 25.83 -11.27 3.37
C GLU A 77 26.01 -10.01 2.51
N GLY A 78 26.21 -8.82 3.10
CA GLY A 78 26.45 -7.55 2.40
C GLY A 78 25.30 -6.55 2.42
N LEU A 79 24.19 -6.83 3.13
CA LEU A 79 23.08 -5.90 3.25
C LEU A 79 23.54 -4.60 3.96
N ALA A 80 23.12 -3.43 3.47
CA ALA A 80 23.57 -2.14 3.99
C ALA A 80 23.22 -1.93 5.47
N HIS A 81 22.05 -2.45 5.89
CA HIS A 81 21.61 -2.40 7.29
C HIS A 81 20.66 -3.56 7.60
N ARG A 82 20.52 -3.92 8.88
CA ARG A 82 19.63 -5.01 9.31
C ARG A 82 18.14 -4.68 9.15
N ALA A 83 17.71 -3.42 9.39
CA ALA A 83 16.32 -3.00 9.25
C ALA A 83 16.01 -2.68 7.77
N VAL A 84 15.06 -3.41 7.20
CA VAL A 84 14.66 -3.33 5.79
C VAL A 84 13.24 -2.82 5.69
N LEU A 85 13.08 -1.59 5.22
CA LEU A 85 11.81 -0.85 5.23
C LEU A 85 11.00 -1.00 3.94
N GLY A 86 11.68 -1.22 2.80
CA GLY A 86 11.05 -1.34 1.50
C GLY A 86 11.79 -2.32 0.60
N LEU A 87 11.05 -2.94 -0.31
CA LEU A 87 11.57 -3.88 -1.31
C LEU A 87 10.98 -3.55 -2.67
N ALA A 88 11.81 -3.59 -3.71
CA ALA A 88 11.37 -3.49 -5.09
C ALA A 88 11.99 -4.57 -5.96
N LEU A 89 11.21 -5.05 -6.92
CA LEU A 89 11.64 -6.02 -7.92
C LEU A 89 11.99 -5.29 -9.22
N ASP A 90 13.17 -5.52 -9.75
CA ASP A 90 13.45 -5.19 -11.15
C ASP A 90 12.68 -6.18 -12.07
N PRO A 91 11.70 -5.71 -12.84
CA PRO A 91 10.89 -6.60 -13.67
C PRO A 91 11.68 -7.22 -14.84
N LYS A 92 12.83 -6.63 -15.23
CA LYS A 92 13.67 -7.13 -16.33
C LYS A 92 14.63 -8.24 -15.88
N THR A 93 15.34 -8.01 -14.76
CA THR A 93 16.38 -8.90 -14.26
C THR A 93 15.91 -9.86 -13.18
N ARG A 94 14.76 -9.56 -12.54
CA ARG A 94 14.21 -10.24 -11.37
C ARG A 94 15.11 -10.11 -10.14
N GLU A 95 15.96 -9.09 -10.12
CA GLU A 95 16.81 -8.70 -8.99
C GLU A 95 16.04 -7.81 -8.02
N ILE A 96 16.49 -7.77 -6.77
CA ILE A 96 15.79 -7.07 -5.70
C ILE A 96 16.58 -5.87 -5.24
N TRP A 97 15.89 -4.76 -5.07
CA TRP A 97 16.39 -3.57 -4.40
C TRP A 97 15.75 -3.44 -3.02
N ALA A 98 16.56 -3.16 -2.02
CA ALA A 98 16.12 -3.08 -0.62
C ALA A 98 16.47 -1.73 0.01
N ALA A 99 15.45 -1.02 0.45
CA ALA A 99 15.55 0.21 1.23
C ALA A 99 15.84 -0.13 2.69
N THR A 100 16.91 0.43 3.26
CA THR A 100 17.34 0.14 4.63
C THR A 100 17.66 1.40 5.42
N LEU A 101 17.77 1.29 6.74
CA LEU A 101 18.19 2.40 7.61
C LEU A 101 19.70 2.74 7.52
N GLY A 102 20.45 2.12 6.62
CA GLY A 102 21.89 2.37 6.45
C GLY A 102 22.32 2.38 4.99
N GLY A 103 21.40 2.61 4.05
CA GLY A 103 21.65 2.69 2.63
C GLY A 103 20.67 1.87 1.81
N LEU A 104 20.95 1.80 0.52
CA LEU A 104 20.22 0.99 -0.45
C LEU A 104 21.04 -0.28 -0.74
N SER A 105 20.38 -1.43 -0.84
CA SER A 105 21.04 -2.68 -1.24
C SER A 105 20.46 -3.23 -2.53
N HIS A 106 21.32 -3.80 -3.37
CA HIS A 106 20.98 -4.50 -4.59
C HIS A 106 21.33 -5.98 -4.44
N ILE A 107 20.33 -6.84 -4.53
CA ILE A 107 20.47 -8.29 -4.39
C ILE A 107 20.33 -8.92 -5.77
N SER A 108 21.43 -9.40 -6.30
CA SER A 108 21.51 -10.18 -7.54
C SER A 108 21.90 -11.63 -7.23
N ALA A 109 22.05 -12.49 -8.26
CA ALA A 109 22.36 -13.90 -8.10
C ALA A 109 23.64 -14.15 -7.28
N GLY A 110 23.49 -14.36 -5.96
CA GLY A 110 24.58 -14.71 -5.04
C GLY A 110 25.43 -13.53 -4.55
N ARG A 111 25.05 -12.29 -4.86
CA ARG A 111 25.78 -11.07 -4.48
C ARG A 111 24.82 -10.03 -3.91
N VAL A 112 25.29 -9.29 -2.91
CA VAL A 112 24.62 -8.10 -2.35
C VAL A 112 25.57 -6.92 -2.45
N ASP A 113 25.20 -5.89 -3.20
CA ASP A 113 25.89 -4.63 -3.30
C ASP A 113 25.18 -3.57 -2.49
N SER A 114 25.90 -2.73 -1.76
CA SER A 114 25.34 -1.69 -0.92
C SER A 114 25.82 -0.30 -1.33
N PHE A 115 24.88 0.63 -1.34
CA PHE A 115 25.03 2.03 -1.71
C PHE A 115 24.74 2.91 -0.49
N SER A 116 25.64 3.86 -0.22
CA SER A 116 25.52 4.85 0.84
C SER A 116 25.93 6.22 0.32
N GLN A 117 25.71 7.27 1.10
CA GLN A 117 26.21 8.62 0.77
C GLN A 117 27.73 8.63 0.54
N LEU A 118 28.46 7.78 1.25
CA LEU A 118 29.92 7.74 1.18
C LEU A 118 30.45 7.12 -0.12
N ASN A 119 29.78 6.12 -0.66
CA ASN A 119 30.26 5.34 -1.80
C ASN A 119 29.42 5.47 -3.08
N SER A 120 28.37 6.30 -3.05
CA SER A 120 27.48 6.50 -4.18
C SER A 120 26.96 7.94 -4.23
N GLY A 121 25.98 8.22 -5.10
CA GLY A 121 25.26 9.49 -5.16
C GLY A 121 23.93 9.48 -4.40
N LEU A 122 23.77 8.61 -3.40
CA LEU A 122 22.57 8.56 -2.56
C LEU A 122 22.44 9.84 -1.72
N SER A 123 21.22 10.41 -1.62
CA SER A 123 20.99 11.67 -0.89
C SER A 123 21.08 11.52 0.63
N ASN A 124 20.71 10.34 1.15
CA ASN A 124 20.79 10.01 2.59
C ASN A 124 20.85 8.51 2.80
N ASP A 125 21.54 8.06 3.87
CA ASP A 125 21.65 6.64 4.20
C ASP A 125 20.35 6.06 4.80
N VAL A 126 19.46 6.90 5.35
CA VAL A 126 18.14 6.46 5.78
C VAL A 126 17.23 6.40 4.56
N VAL A 127 17.02 5.19 4.05
CA VAL A 127 16.19 4.91 2.87
C VAL A 127 14.88 4.29 3.33
N TYR A 128 13.76 4.96 3.06
CA TYR A 128 12.42 4.49 3.43
C TYR A 128 11.73 3.68 2.34
N GLY A 129 11.94 4.05 1.08
CA GLY A 129 11.27 3.41 -0.04
C GLY A 129 12.17 3.31 -1.26
N VAL A 130 11.88 2.33 -2.10
CA VAL A 130 12.55 2.10 -3.39
C VAL A 130 11.54 1.54 -4.39
N ASP A 131 11.67 1.94 -5.64
CA ASP A 131 10.94 1.32 -6.75
C ASP A 131 11.80 1.32 -8.03
N VAL A 132 11.50 0.42 -8.96
CA VAL A 132 12.28 0.23 -10.19
C VAL A 132 11.37 0.40 -11.41
N GLN A 133 11.77 1.31 -12.28
CA GLN A 133 11.06 1.53 -13.53
C GLN A 133 12.06 1.68 -14.70
N GLY A 134 11.97 0.79 -15.66
CA GLY A 134 12.86 0.80 -16.83
C GLY A 134 14.32 0.57 -16.47
N ASP A 135 15.16 1.55 -16.69
CA ASP A 135 16.58 1.54 -16.35
C ASP A 135 16.91 2.37 -15.11
N PHE A 136 15.87 2.77 -14.36
CA PHE A 136 16.03 3.65 -13.21
C PHE A 136 15.56 2.99 -11.91
N VAL A 137 16.35 3.19 -10.86
CA VAL A 137 15.97 2.93 -9.48
C VAL A 137 15.63 4.27 -8.82
N TRP A 138 14.41 4.38 -8.32
CA TRP A 138 13.89 5.56 -7.64
C TRP A 138 13.88 5.31 -6.14
N VAL A 139 14.42 6.26 -5.38
CA VAL A 139 14.73 6.05 -3.96
C VAL A 139 14.17 7.20 -3.14
N ALA A 140 13.40 6.87 -2.11
CA ALA A 140 12.86 7.79 -1.13
C ALA A 140 13.73 7.78 0.14
N THR A 141 14.20 8.94 0.59
CA THR A 141 15.14 9.06 1.72
C THR A 141 14.72 10.12 2.73
N ALA A 142 15.40 10.15 3.86
CA ALA A 142 15.22 11.19 4.89
C ALA A 142 15.72 12.60 4.45
N ALA A 143 16.35 12.73 3.28
CA ALA A 143 16.85 14.01 2.76
C ALA A 143 16.60 14.15 1.25
N GLY A 144 15.34 14.13 0.87
CA GLY A 144 14.89 14.19 -0.52
C GLY A 144 14.86 12.83 -1.19
N ALA A 145 14.87 12.84 -2.51
CA ALA A 145 14.81 11.66 -3.33
C ALA A 145 16.08 11.49 -4.18
N SER A 146 16.37 10.27 -4.58
CA SER A 146 17.47 9.94 -5.47
C SER A 146 17.00 9.07 -6.62
N ARG A 147 17.67 9.16 -7.75
CA ARG A 147 17.46 8.29 -8.91
C ARG A 147 18.80 7.77 -9.41
N LEU A 148 18.95 6.45 -9.48
CA LEU A 148 20.07 5.79 -10.12
C LEU A 148 19.69 5.39 -11.55
N ASN A 149 20.51 5.77 -12.53
CA ASN A 149 20.47 5.17 -13.85
C ASN A 149 21.36 3.93 -13.85
N MET A 150 20.77 2.75 -13.95
CA MET A 150 21.49 1.46 -13.87
C MET A 150 22.43 1.21 -15.04
N LEU A 151 22.18 1.82 -16.21
CA LEU A 151 23.05 1.64 -17.40
C LEU A 151 24.33 2.45 -17.30
N THR A 152 24.25 3.66 -16.72
CA THR A 152 25.40 4.59 -16.67
C THR A 152 26.05 4.66 -15.29
N GLY A 153 25.37 4.16 -14.25
CA GLY A 153 25.78 4.32 -12.86
C GLY A 153 25.61 5.76 -12.30
N GLN A 154 24.98 6.65 -13.07
CA GLN A 154 24.81 8.05 -12.67
C GLN A 154 23.64 8.23 -11.70
N TRP A 155 23.86 9.07 -10.70
CA TRP A 155 22.85 9.47 -9.72
C TRP A 155 22.33 10.87 -10.00
N SER A 156 21.03 11.07 -9.77
CA SER A 156 20.34 12.36 -9.72
C SER A 156 19.75 12.55 -8.34
N LEU A 157 19.88 13.75 -7.77
CA LEU A 157 19.36 14.12 -6.47
C LEU A 157 18.22 15.12 -6.61
N PHE A 158 17.14 14.93 -5.86
CA PHE A 158 15.94 15.76 -5.88
C PHE A 158 15.62 16.24 -4.47
N ASN A 159 15.54 17.55 -4.29
CA ASN A 159 15.26 18.23 -3.03
C ASN A 159 14.59 19.59 -3.27
N GLU A 160 14.46 20.42 -2.25
CA GLU A 160 13.83 21.73 -2.29
C GLU A 160 14.47 22.74 -3.27
N ARG A 161 15.68 22.46 -3.77
CA ARG A 161 16.40 23.35 -4.69
C ARG A 161 16.03 23.11 -6.16
N ASN A 162 15.53 21.92 -6.49
CA ASN A 162 15.28 21.55 -7.89
C ASN A 162 13.92 20.86 -8.10
N THR A 163 13.09 20.82 -7.07
CA THR A 163 11.70 20.34 -7.12
C THR A 163 10.79 21.31 -6.35
N PRO A 164 9.46 21.23 -6.45
CA PRO A 164 8.54 22.00 -5.62
C PRO A 164 8.44 21.51 -4.18
N MET A 165 9.24 20.52 -3.78
CA MET A 165 9.30 19.96 -2.44
C MET A 165 9.65 21.05 -1.42
N TYR A 166 8.85 21.21 -0.36
CA TYR A 166 9.15 22.11 0.75
C TYR A 166 9.51 21.35 2.04
N GLU A 167 9.10 20.05 2.13
CA GLU A 167 9.59 19.09 3.10
C GLU A 167 10.43 18.04 2.38
N ILE A 168 11.56 17.64 2.97
CA ILE A 168 12.53 16.75 2.31
C ILE A 168 12.44 15.30 2.73
N TRP A 169 11.57 14.97 3.67
CA TRP A 169 11.44 13.60 4.19
C TRP A 169 10.53 12.77 3.29
N THR A 170 11.11 12.17 2.23
CA THR A 170 10.36 11.27 1.35
C THR A 170 10.24 9.87 1.98
N TYR A 171 9.02 9.38 2.06
CA TYR A 171 8.69 8.18 2.83
C TYR A 171 8.44 6.94 1.97
N ASN A 172 7.88 7.14 0.77
CA ASN A 172 7.56 6.07 -0.16
C ASN A 172 7.68 6.57 -1.61
N VAL A 173 7.87 5.65 -2.54
CA VAL A 173 7.90 5.94 -3.98
C VAL A 173 7.13 4.88 -4.75
N CYS A 174 6.42 5.30 -5.80
CA CYS A 174 5.77 4.43 -6.78
C CYS A 174 6.15 4.92 -8.18
N ALA A 175 6.89 4.10 -8.94
CA ALA A 175 7.40 4.44 -10.24
C ALA A 175 6.70 3.64 -11.34
N GLN A 176 6.07 4.34 -12.28
CA GLN A 176 5.44 3.80 -13.47
C GLN A 176 6.06 4.42 -14.74
N PRO A 177 5.86 3.85 -15.93
CA PRO A 177 6.51 4.33 -17.15
C PRO A 177 6.26 5.81 -17.48
N ASP A 178 5.11 6.35 -17.13
CA ASP A 178 4.69 7.72 -17.42
C ASP A 178 4.86 8.67 -16.23
N LYS A 179 4.76 8.17 -15.01
CA LYS A 179 4.73 8.96 -13.79
C LYS A 179 5.49 8.28 -12.65
N VAL A 180 6.16 9.09 -11.84
CA VAL A 180 6.72 8.66 -10.55
C VAL A 180 6.14 9.53 -9.45
N TYR A 181 5.64 8.90 -8.41
CA TYR A 181 5.05 9.57 -7.26
C TYR A 181 5.85 9.31 -6.00
N TYR A 182 6.05 10.34 -5.20
CA TYR A 182 6.64 10.25 -3.87
C TYR A 182 5.64 10.68 -2.81
N ALA A 183 5.51 9.90 -1.75
CA ALA A 183 4.89 10.33 -0.50
C ALA A 183 5.91 11.13 0.30
N VAL A 184 5.56 12.36 0.70
CA VAL A 184 6.43 13.25 1.48
C VAL A 184 5.79 13.49 2.83
N TRP A 185 6.51 13.19 3.90
CA TRP A 185 6.03 13.39 5.27
C TRP A 185 5.93 14.88 5.59
N GLY A 186 4.70 15.40 5.70
CA GLY A 186 4.42 16.83 5.89
C GLY A 186 4.48 17.65 4.60
N GLY A 187 4.73 17.02 3.43
CA GLY A 187 4.89 17.69 2.14
C GLY A 187 3.96 17.16 1.05
N GLY A 188 2.91 16.41 1.42
CA GLY A 188 1.94 15.89 0.46
C GLY A 188 2.52 14.86 -0.51
N VAL A 189 2.21 14.99 -1.79
CA VAL A 189 2.68 14.09 -2.84
C VAL A 189 3.42 14.87 -3.92
N LEU A 190 4.58 14.36 -4.34
CA LEU A 190 5.28 14.85 -5.52
C LEU A 190 5.04 13.91 -6.70
N GLU A 191 4.76 14.47 -7.85
CA GLU A 191 4.68 13.79 -9.14
C GLU A 191 5.86 14.23 -10.02
N TYR A 192 6.57 13.26 -10.59
CA TYR A 192 7.50 13.46 -11.70
C TYR A 192 6.88 12.92 -12.98
N ASP A 193 6.76 13.77 -14.00
CA ASP A 193 6.30 13.39 -15.32
C ASP A 193 7.49 12.97 -16.18
N ALA A 194 7.56 11.69 -16.56
CA ALA A 194 8.71 11.15 -17.28
C ALA A 194 8.86 11.69 -18.72
N ALA A 195 7.77 12.13 -19.34
CA ALA A 195 7.80 12.65 -20.72
C ALA A 195 8.29 14.09 -20.79
N THR A 196 7.97 14.91 -19.79
CA THR A 196 8.32 16.34 -19.75
C THR A 196 9.46 16.67 -18.81
N GLU A 197 9.87 15.69 -17.98
CA GLU A 197 10.87 15.83 -16.89
C GLU A 197 10.49 16.93 -15.88
N LYS A 198 9.20 17.17 -15.68
CA LYS A 198 8.70 18.20 -14.78
C LYS A 198 8.15 17.60 -13.50
N TRP A 199 8.27 18.38 -12.45
CA TRP A 199 7.72 18.10 -11.15
C TRP A 199 6.42 18.86 -10.91
N LYS A 200 5.52 18.25 -10.14
CA LYS A 200 4.29 18.84 -9.61
C LYS A 200 4.08 18.33 -8.19
N ASP A 201 3.50 19.16 -7.34
CA ASP A 201 3.08 18.82 -5.98
C ASP A 201 1.56 18.75 -5.84
N TYR A 202 1.11 18.00 -4.88
CA TYR A 202 -0.28 17.89 -4.47
C TYR A 202 -0.33 18.00 -2.95
N ASN A 203 -1.07 18.99 -2.47
CA ASN A 203 -1.15 19.34 -1.06
C ASN A 203 -2.59 19.25 -0.55
N ASP A 204 -2.75 19.27 0.77
CA ASP A 204 -4.03 19.44 1.42
C ASP A 204 -4.46 20.91 1.30
N PRO A 205 -5.61 21.22 0.68
CA PRO A 205 -6.08 22.59 0.58
C PRO A 205 -6.49 23.21 1.91
N ASP A 206 -6.69 22.41 2.95
CA ASP A 206 -7.02 22.82 4.32
C ASP A 206 -5.78 23.02 5.20
N GLY A 207 -4.59 22.65 4.71
CA GLY A 207 -3.34 22.62 5.47
C GLY A 207 -3.21 21.41 6.40
N GLU A 208 -2.26 21.44 7.35
CA GLU A 208 -1.95 20.31 8.24
C GLU A 208 -2.95 20.15 9.40
N THR A 209 -4.23 20.32 9.17
CA THR A 209 -5.23 20.16 10.23
C THR A 209 -6.02 18.87 10.08
N GLU A 210 -6.39 18.24 11.20
CA GLU A 210 -7.28 17.08 11.19
C GLU A 210 -8.76 17.46 10.88
N MET A 211 -9.02 18.73 10.54
CA MET A 211 -10.32 19.21 10.11
C MET A 211 -10.40 19.21 8.58
N VAL A 212 -11.22 18.35 8.04
CA VAL A 212 -11.47 18.26 6.60
C VAL A 212 -12.64 19.17 6.23
N VAL A 213 -12.35 20.40 5.84
CA VAL A 213 -13.32 21.41 5.42
C VAL A 213 -13.53 21.35 3.90
N MET A 214 -12.43 21.19 3.15
CA MET A 214 -12.43 21.11 1.68
C MET A 214 -12.37 19.67 1.18
N LYS A 215 -13.26 18.81 1.70
CA LYS A 215 -13.33 17.40 1.32
C LYS A 215 -13.44 17.24 -0.19
N ASP A 216 -12.70 16.27 -0.74
CA ASP A 216 -12.67 15.90 -2.17
C ASP A 216 -12.15 17.02 -3.10
N GLN A 217 -11.42 18.03 -2.59
CA GLN A 217 -10.83 19.11 -3.40
C GLN A 217 -9.30 18.98 -3.55
N GLY A 218 -8.65 18.13 -2.78
CA GLY A 218 -7.22 17.86 -2.78
C GLY A 218 -6.90 16.62 -1.96
N LEU A 219 -5.66 16.52 -1.51
CA LEU A 219 -5.28 15.55 -0.50
C LEU A 219 -6.10 15.73 0.78
N VAL A 220 -6.29 14.65 1.52
CA VAL A 220 -6.99 14.69 2.81
C VAL A 220 -6.09 15.13 3.95
N HIS A 221 -4.77 15.05 3.78
CA HIS A 221 -3.76 15.45 4.77
C HIS A 221 -2.35 15.46 4.17
N GLU A 222 -1.47 16.36 4.60
CA GLU A 222 -0.12 16.53 4.04
C GLU A 222 0.90 15.48 4.54
N ILE A 223 0.69 14.87 5.71
CA ILE A 223 1.55 13.79 6.18
C ILE A 223 1.22 12.52 5.41
N THR A 224 1.87 12.33 4.26
CA THR A 224 1.66 11.15 3.42
C THR A 224 2.64 10.03 3.77
N THR A 225 2.13 8.81 3.85
CA THR A 225 2.86 7.61 4.26
C THR A 225 3.15 6.67 3.10
N SER A 226 2.24 6.60 2.11
CA SER A 226 2.39 5.73 0.96
C SER A 226 1.61 6.22 -0.25
N VAL A 227 2.11 5.91 -1.43
CA VAL A 227 1.48 6.14 -2.72
C VAL A 227 1.44 4.84 -3.53
N SER A 228 0.37 4.67 -4.31
CA SER A 228 0.24 3.59 -5.29
C SER A 228 -0.45 4.12 -6.53
N TYR A 229 0.18 3.97 -7.69
CA TYR A 229 -0.37 4.44 -8.97
C TYR A 229 -0.63 3.25 -9.89
N VAL A 230 -1.87 3.05 -10.24
CA VAL A 230 -2.36 1.94 -11.08
C VAL A 230 -3.53 2.40 -11.94
N ASP A 231 -3.58 1.96 -13.19
CA ASP A 231 -4.65 2.30 -14.14
C ASP A 231 -4.96 3.80 -14.21
N LYS A 232 -3.90 4.63 -14.20
CA LYS A 232 -3.96 6.12 -14.19
C LYS A 232 -4.66 6.72 -12.97
N THR A 233 -4.77 5.95 -11.91
CA THR A 233 -5.34 6.39 -10.63
C THR A 233 -4.25 6.37 -9.55
N LEU A 234 -4.11 7.48 -8.85
CA LEU A 234 -3.23 7.63 -7.70
C LEU A 234 -4.04 7.37 -6.43
N TRP A 235 -3.58 6.40 -5.64
CA TRP A 235 -4.03 6.13 -4.28
C TRP A 235 -2.99 6.67 -3.31
N VAL A 236 -3.42 7.38 -2.28
CA VAL A 236 -2.54 8.00 -1.28
C VAL A 236 -3.00 7.61 0.11
N ALA A 237 -2.08 7.06 0.88
CA ALA A 237 -2.25 6.84 2.32
C ALA A 237 -1.67 8.04 3.08
N THR A 238 -2.35 8.46 4.14
CA THR A 238 -1.89 9.55 4.99
C THR A 238 -2.00 9.20 6.48
N TYR A 239 -1.43 10.05 7.31
CA TYR A 239 -1.59 10.01 8.76
C TYR A 239 -3.05 10.18 9.19
N PHE A 240 -3.88 10.90 8.37
CA PHE A 240 -5.26 11.21 8.71
C PHE A 240 -6.22 11.01 7.54
N GLY A 241 -6.43 9.76 7.14
CA GLY A 241 -7.32 9.36 6.05
C GLY A 241 -6.58 8.87 4.83
N ASN A 242 -7.32 8.71 3.73
CA ASN A 242 -6.78 8.28 2.45
C ASN A 242 -7.40 9.09 1.32
N SER A 243 -6.65 9.27 0.23
CA SER A 243 -7.11 9.97 -0.95
C SER A 243 -6.97 9.10 -2.20
N ARG A 244 -7.87 9.30 -3.16
CA ARG A 244 -7.82 8.74 -4.52
C ARG A 244 -7.94 9.89 -5.51
N TYR A 245 -7.06 9.90 -6.53
CA TYR A 245 -7.08 10.87 -7.61
C TYR A 245 -7.12 10.15 -8.97
N ASP A 246 -8.16 10.41 -9.76
CA ASP A 246 -8.37 9.78 -11.07
C ASP A 246 -7.77 10.59 -12.25
N GLY A 247 -6.95 11.58 -11.95
CA GLY A 247 -6.39 12.53 -12.93
C GLY A 247 -7.23 13.80 -13.10
N ARG A 248 -8.44 13.84 -12.50
CA ARG A 248 -9.34 15.01 -12.54
C ARG A 248 -9.96 15.33 -11.18
N ASN A 249 -10.44 14.29 -10.49
CA ASN A 249 -11.21 14.43 -9.26
C ASN A 249 -10.50 13.73 -8.11
N TRP A 250 -10.53 14.37 -6.96
CA TRP A 250 -10.13 13.78 -5.69
C TRP A 250 -11.32 13.11 -5.02
N LYS A 251 -11.05 12.04 -4.29
CA LYS A 251 -11.99 11.38 -3.37
C LYS A 251 -11.26 11.02 -2.10
N ASN A 252 -11.78 11.51 -0.97
CA ASN A 252 -11.20 11.32 0.34
C ASN A 252 -12.01 10.33 1.18
N TYR A 253 -11.32 9.47 1.92
CA TYR A 253 -11.89 8.42 2.75
C TYR A 253 -11.41 8.59 4.18
N LEU A 254 -12.37 8.71 5.12
CA LEU A 254 -12.12 8.81 6.55
C LEU A 254 -12.98 7.77 7.29
N THR A 255 -12.60 7.40 8.50
CA THR A 255 -13.37 6.46 9.33
C THR A 255 -14.82 6.86 9.52
N LYS A 256 -15.10 8.16 9.59
CA LYS A 256 -16.46 8.70 9.82
C LYS A 256 -17.43 8.45 8.66
N ASP A 257 -16.92 8.29 7.42
CA ASP A 257 -17.73 8.21 6.21
C ASP A 257 -17.33 7.11 5.24
N SER A 258 -16.41 6.26 5.64
CA SER A 258 -15.96 5.09 4.89
C SER A 258 -15.96 3.83 5.77
N GLY A 259 -15.46 2.72 5.25
CA GLY A 259 -15.24 1.49 6.01
C GLY A 259 -13.82 1.35 6.55
N LEU A 260 -13.01 2.41 6.53
CA LEU A 260 -11.67 2.38 7.11
C LEU A 260 -11.73 2.10 8.61
N PRO A 261 -10.93 1.16 9.13
CA PRO A 261 -10.87 0.87 10.57
C PRO A 261 -10.10 1.93 11.36
N SER A 262 -9.26 2.70 10.68
CA SER A 262 -8.49 3.82 11.23
C SER A 262 -8.22 4.86 10.16
N ASN A 263 -8.05 6.12 10.56
CA ASN A 263 -7.56 7.17 9.67
C ASN A 263 -6.04 7.03 9.42
N PHE A 264 -5.30 6.44 10.37
CA PHE A 264 -3.87 6.21 10.18
C PHE A 264 -3.63 4.99 9.29
N THR A 265 -3.10 5.24 8.10
CA THR A 265 -2.78 4.21 7.11
C THR A 265 -1.29 4.20 6.82
N ASN A 266 -0.63 3.05 7.03
CA ASN A 266 0.81 2.88 6.78
C ASN A 266 1.11 2.70 5.29
N GLN A 267 0.27 1.91 4.58
CA GLN A 267 0.44 1.66 3.16
C GLN A 267 -0.93 1.56 2.47
N VAL A 268 -1.00 2.06 1.24
CA VAL A 268 -2.07 1.74 0.30
C VAL A 268 -1.50 0.96 -0.88
N LYS A 269 -2.20 -0.09 -1.31
CA LYS A 269 -1.86 -0.87 -2.52
C LYS A 269 -3.07 -0.91 -3.44
N GLY A 270 -3.02 -0.15 -4.52
CA GLY A 270 -4.03 -0.18 -5.56
C GLY A 270 -4.07 -1.55 -6.26
N VAL A 271 -5.27 -2.08 -6.45
CA VAL A 271 -5.52 -3.28 -7.27
C VAL A 271 -5.80 -2.85 -8.70
N ASP A 272 -6.59 -1.79 -8.84
CA ASP A 272 -6.91 -1.10 -10.10
C ASP A 272 -7.39 0.33 -9.82
N ALA A 273 -8.00 0.97 -10.82
CA ALA A 273 -8.52 2.33 -10.68
C ALA A 273 -9.55 2.52 -9.56
N ASN A 274 -10.27 1.46 -9.15
CA ASN A 274 -11.38 1.56 -8.22
C ASN A 274 -11.19 0.74 -6.94
N ARG A 275 -10.25 -0.19 -6.90
CA ARG A 275 -10.05 -1.15 -5.81
C ARG A 275 -8.68 -0.98 -5.18
N ALA A 276 -8.62 -1.05 -3.86
CA ALA A 276 -7.36 -0.95 -3.12
C ALA A 276 -7.40 -1.67 -1.78
N TRP A 277 -6.21 -2.05 -1.29
CA TRP A 277 -5.93 -2.50 0.06
C TRP A 277 -5.35 -1.37 0.88
N PHE A 278 -5.72 -1.29 2.16
CA PHE A 278 -5.26 -0.28 3.11
C PHE A 278 -4.71 -0.96 4.37
N SER A 279 -3.43 -0.77 4.61
CA SER A 279 -2.71 -1.27 5.77
C SER A 279 -2.80 -0.24 6.89
N THR A 280 -3.64 -0.48 7.91
CA THR A 280 -3.85 0.48 8.99
C THR A 280 -3.31 -0.03 10.33
N ASP A 281 -3.22 0.84 11.33
CA ASP A 281 -2.86 0.48 12.70
C ASP A 281 -3.97 -0.30 13.45
N LYS A 282 -5.17 -0.44 12.83
CA LYS A 282 -6.34 -1.11 13.42
C LYS A 282 -6.97 -2.19 12.53
N GLY A 283 -6.18 -2.78 11.64
CA GLY A 283 -6.59 -3.87 10.77
C GLY A 283 -6.32 -3.61 9.30
N LEU A 284 -6.47 -4.67 8.50
CA LEU A 284 -6.38 -4.62 7.05
C LEU A 284 -7.75 -4.29 6.48
N ALA A 285 -7.84 -3.30 5.59
CA ALA A 285 -9.06 -2.98 4.89
C ALA A 285 -8.94 -3.20 3.38
N TYR A 286 -10.04 -3.60 2.75
CA TYR A 286 -10.18 -3.73 1.30
C TYR A 286 -11.38 -2.94 0.83
N PHE A 287 -11.21 -2.15 -0.22
CA PHE A 287 -12.27 -1.41 -0.91
C PHE A 287 -12.48 -2.00 -2.31
N ASP A 288 -13.71 -2.37 -2.64
CA ASP A 288 -14.06 -2.95 -3.95
C ASP A 288 -14.56 -1.91 -4.97
N GLY A 289 -14.54 -0.63 -4.62
CA GLY A 289 -15.10 0.48 -5.39
C GLY A 289 -16.45 0.97 -4.85
N ILE A 290 -17.10 0.18 -4.00
CA ILE A 290 -18.42 0.47 -3.41
C ILE A 290 -18.42 0.13 -1.92
N ASN A 291 -17.98 -1.08 -1.58
CA ASN A 291 -18.05 -1.67 -0.25
C ASN A 291 -16.67 -1.82 0.36
N TRP A 292 -16.64 -1.95 1.68
CA TRP A 292 -15.43 -2.17 2.44
C TRP A 292 -15.47 -3.51 3.17
N ALA A 293 -14.34 -4.23 3.17
CA ALA A 293 -14.13 -5.35 4.08
C ALA A 293 -12.97 -5.04 5.02
N VAL A 294 -13.08 -5.43 6.28
CA VAL A 294 -12.03 -5.26 7.28
C VAL A 294 -11.74 -6.59 7.94
N TYR A 295 -10.44 -6.91 8.09
CA TYR A 295 -9.91 -8.15 8.65
C TYR A 295 -9.07 -7.82 9.88
N ARG A 296 -9.38 -8.45 11.02
CA ARG A 296 -8.70 -8.23 12.30
C ARG A 296 -8.46 -9.53 13.05
N PRO A 297 -7.33 -9.70 13.73
CA PRO A 297 -7.20 -10.73 14.74
C PRO A 297 -8.15 -10.47 15.89
N ALA A 298 -8.37 -11.52 16.69
CA ALA A 298 -9.17 -11.43 17.90
C ALA A 298 -8.58 -10.40 18.87
N LEU A 299 -9.44 -9.54 19.40
CA LEU A 299 -9.08 -8.67 20.50
C LEU A 299 -9.29 -9.43 21.84
N ASN A 300 -8.31 -9.34 22.74
CA ASN A 300 -8.40 -9.86 24.12
C ASN A 300 -8.84 -11.34 24.23
N GLY A 301 -8.35 -12.20 23.33
CA GLY A 301 -8.66 -13.64 23.34
C GLY A 301 -10.04 -14.01 22.79
N GLY A 302 -10.71 -13.07 22.12
CA GLY A 302 -11.96 -13.32 21.40
C GLY A 302 -11.80 -14.11 20.11
N LYS A 303 -12.80 -14.05 19.22
CA LYS A 303 -12.73 -14.66 17.89
C LYS A 303 -12.13 -13.67 16.87
N PRO A 304 -11.50 -14.17 15.80
CA PRO A 304 -11.15 -13.34 14.65
C PRO A 304 -12.36 -12.57 14.12
N GLU A 305 -12.12 -11.36 13.62
CA GLU A 305 -13.18 -10.48 13.15
C GLU A 305 -13.01 -10.19 11.65
N MET A 306 -14.09 -10.37 10.91
CA MET A 306 -14.28 -9.79 9.60
C MET A 306 -15.63 -9.09 9.58
N TYR A 307 -15.69 -7.91 8.98
CA TYR A 307 -16.96 -7.26 8.69
C TYR A 307 -16.96 -6.58 7.34
N VAL A 308 -18.13 -6.46 6.75
CA VAL A 308 -18.38 -5.75 5.51
C VAL A 308 -19.25 -4.53 5.80
N ARG A 309 -18.82 -3.36 5.32
CA ARG A 309 -19.62 -2.14 5.31
C ARG A 309 -20.03 -1.84 3.87
N ASP A 310 -21.33 -1.79 3.63
CA ASP A 310 -21.89 -1.51 2.31
C ASP A 310 -21.99 0.01 2.00
N ALA A 311 -22.45 0.34 0.80
CA ALA A 311 -22.62 1.71 0.34
C ALA A 311 -23.58 2.55 1.21
N ASP A 312 -24.55 1.90 1.85
CA ASP A 312 -25.53 2.56 2.74
C ASP A 312 -24.97 2.77 4.16
N GLY A 313 -23.72 2.32 4.39
CA GLY A 313 -23.03 2.43 5.68
C GLY A 313 -23.42 1.34 6.69
N LYS A 314 -24.20 0.34 6.29
CA LYS A 314 -24.56 -0.80 7.14
C LYS A 314 -23.36 -1.73 7.26
N THR A 315 -23.01 -2.06 8.49
CA THR A 315 -21.94 -3.00 8.83
C THR A 315 -22.52 -4.37 9.16
N THR A 316 -22.03 -5.39 8.45
CA THR A 316 -22.45 -6.78 8.63
C THR A 316 -21.24 -7.64 9.02
N PRO A 317 -21.26 -8.30 10.19
CA PRO A 317 -20.19 -9.21 10.59
C PRO A 317 -20.20 -10.46 9.70
N VAL A 318 -18.99 -10.98 9.41
CA VAL A 318 -18.76 -12.21 8.69
C VAL A 318 -18.03 -13.18 9.60
N SER A 319 -18.54 -14.40 9.73
CA SER A 319 -17.90 -15.43 10.57
C SER A 319 -16.63 -15.93 9.87
N VAL A 320 -15.51 -15.86 10.57
CA VAL A 320 -14.20 -16.34 10.10
C VAL A 320 -13.49 -17.09 11.23
N ASP A 321 -12.68 -18.07 10.86
CA ASP A 321 -11.94 -18.91 11.84
C ASP A 321 -10.52 -18.42 12.06
N THR A 322 -9.97 -17.66 11.10
CA THR A 322 -8.59 -17.18 11.10
C THR A 322 -8.52 -15.71 10.70
N ALA A 323 -7.42 -15.04 11.07
CA ALA A 323 -7.16 -13.63 10.75
C ALA A 323 -5.66 -13.37 10.58
N PRO A 324 -5.27 -12.15 10.11
CA PRO A 324 -3.88 -11.70 10.14
C PRO A 324 -3.26 -11.79 11.53
N ALA A 325 -1.94 -11.89 11.62
CA ALA A 325 -1.20 -12.09 12.88
C ALA A 325 -1.38 -10.95 13.89
N HIS A 326 -1.55 -9.73 13.41
CA HIS A 326 -1.66 -8.54 14.26
C HIS A 326 -2.53 -7.46 13.60
N ASN A 327 -3.09 -6.53 14.42
CA ASN A 327 -3.90 -5.42 13.93
C ASN A 327 -3.08 -4.29 13.28
N TYR A 328 -1.85 -4.09 13.74
CA TYR A 328 -0.97 -3.07 13.16
C TYR A 328 -0.37 -3.64 11.87
N ILE A 329 -1.00 -3.26 10.76
CA ILE A 329 -0.60 -3.68 9.42
C ILE A 329 0.38 -2.65 8.86
N LEU A 330 1.54 -3.09 8.40
CA LEU A 330 2.59 -2.25 7.86
C LEU A 330 2.64 -2.28 6.34
N GLY A 331 2.31 -3.42 5.73
CA GLY A 331 2.31 -3.52 4.29
C GLY A 331 1.51 -4.71 3.77
N VAL A 332 1.19 -4.66 2.49
CA VAL A 332 0.47 -5.72 1.78
C VAL A 332 0.99 -5.84 0.36
N ASP A 333 1.13 -7.08 -0.11
CA ASP A 333 1.33 -7.39 -1.52
C ASP A 333 0.58 -8.66 -1.91
N PHE A 334 0.28 -8.82 -3.20
CA PHE A 334 -0.55 -9.92 -3.67
C PHE A 334 -0.22 -10.34 -5.09
N GLN A 335 -0.50 -11.61 -5.39
CA GLN A 335 -0.48 -12.14 -6.75
C GLN A 335 -1.63 -13.13 -6.94
N GLY A 336 -2.57 -12.82 -7.83
CA GLY A 336 -3.76 -13.64 -8.00
C GLY A 336 -4.61 -13.69 -6.73
N ASP A 337 -4.83 -14.91 -6.22
CA ASP A 337 -5.61 -15.19 -5.02
C ASP A 337 -4.77 -15.22 -3.72
N ASP A 338 -3.45 -15.09 -3.83
CA ASP A 338 -2.52 -15.06 -2.70
C ASP A 338 -2.32 -13.63 -2.22
N LEU A 339 -2.59 -13.40 -0.94
CA LEU A 339 -2.42 -12.13 -0.26
C LEU A 339 -1.41 -12.26 0.87
N TRP A 340 -0.37 -11.44 0.87
CA TRP A 340 0.65 -11.42 1.90
C TRP A 340 0.62 -10.10 2.66
N VAL A 341 0.67 -10.18 3.99
CA VAL A 341 0.46 -9.03 4.87
C VAL A 341 1.57 -8.94 5.90
N ALA A 342 2.31 -7.84 5.84
CA ALA A 342 3.33 -7.47 6.81
C ALA A 342 2.67 -6.85 8.04
N THR A 343 2.97 -7.35 9.23
CA THR A 343 2.42 -6.82 10.48
C THR A 343 3.50 -6.55 11.52
N ALA A 344 3.18 -5.80 12.57
CA ALA A 344 4.10 -5.56 13.67
C ALA A 344 4.45 -6.83 14.48
N HIS A 345 3.74 -7.96 14.27
CA HIS A 345 3.97 -9.21 15.01
C HIS A 345 3.82 -10.46 14.13
N GLY A 346 4.48 -10.48 12.98
CA GLY A 346 4.53 -11.62 12.07
C GLY A 346 4.08 -11.28 10.67
N LEU A 347 4.28 -12.23 9.79
CA LEU A 347 3.83 -12.22 8.40
C LEU A 347 2.57 -13.08 8.27
N SER A 348 1.59 -12.62 7.53
CA SER A 348 0.36 -13.35 7.29
C SER A 348 0.18 -13.68 5.82
N HIS A 349 -0.20 -14.91 5.52
CA HIS A 349 -0.58 -15.39 4.19
C HIS A 349 -2.08 -15.64 4.17
N GLY A 350 -2.81 -14.86 3.39
CA GLY A 350 -4.23 -15.02 3.15
C GLY A 350 -4.47 -15.83 1.87
N ILE A 351 -5.00 -17.05 2.03
CA ILE A 351 -5.39 -17.94 0.92
C ILE A 351 -6.87 -17.74 0.68
N ARG A 352 -7.23 -17.24 -0.51
CA ARG A 352 -8.62 -16.92 -0.85
C ARG A 352 -9.49 -18.17 -0.81
N GLN A 353 -10.61 -18.09 -0.08
CA GLN A 353 -11.66 -19.10 -0.08
C GLN A 353 -12.59 -18.84 -1.27
N ARG A 354 -12.89 -19.92 -2.00
CA ARG A 354 -13.80 -19.90 -3.18
C ARG A 354 -15.23 -20.23 -2.76
#